data_431e9daec40868ded81e95d8825dd550
#
_entry.id   431e9daec40868ded81e95d8825dd550
#
_cell.length_a   1.000
_cell.length_b   1.000
_cell.length_c   1.000
_cell.angle_alpha   90.00
_cell.angle_beta   90.00
_cell.angle_gamma   90.00
#
_symmetry.space_group_name_H-M   'P 1'
#
loop_
_entity.id
_entity.type
_entity.pdbx_description
1 polymer ?
#
loop_
_entity_poly.entity_id
_entity_poly.type
_entity_poly.pdbx_seq_one_letter_code
_entity_poly.pdbx_strand_id
1 'polypeptide(L)'
;YIHRAGRTGRAGASGTAITLVSAAESLEIARIGKRFGIDLQERPIPTEEDVARVTGERAIALLEAHLRGRDRLQVERMRRFAPLASSLAESGDEAGLLSMLLDDFYQENFHAPPGPQPTLDRPPAARPGNQPKRRDRRNRRR
;
A
#
# COMPACT_ATOMS: atom_id res chain seq x y z
N TYR A 1 12.07 -19.02 -6.51
CA TYR A 1 11.80 -18.29 -5.27
C TYR A 1 12.58 -16.97 -5.21
N ILE A 2 13.89 -17.00 -5.29
CA ILE A 2 14.78 -15.81 -5.12
C ILE A 2 14.42 -14.68 -6.08
N HIS A 3 14.19 -14.94 -7.36
CA HIS A 3 13.80 -13.91 -8.33
C HIS A 3 12.44 -13.25 -8.01
N ARG A 4 11.51 -13.99 -7.40
CA ARG A 4 10.21 -13.48 -6.99
C ARG A 4 10.33 -12.64 -5.71
N ALA A 5 10.97 -13.18 -4.67
CA ALA A 5 11.21 -12.49 -3.42
C ALA A 5 12.09 -11.23 -3.59
N GLY A 6 13.08 -11.28 -4.48
CA GLY A 6 13.98 -10.17 -4.80
C GLY A 6 13.32 -8.98 -5.53
N ARG A 7 12.00 -8.96 -5.67
CA ARG A 7 11.24 -7.78 -6.09
C ARG A 7 10.91 -6.85 -4.93
N THR A 8 11.02 -7.36 -3.71
CA THR A 8 10.76 -6.63 -2.46
C THR A 8 12.06 -6.00 -1.94
N GLY A 9 11.99 -4.84 -1.30
CA GLY A 9 13.15 -4.20 -0.66
C GLY A 9 14.20 -3.65 -1.62
N ARG A 10 13.82 -3.10 -2.78
CA ARG A 10 14.74 -2.52 -3.75
C ARG A 10 15.13 -1.09 -3.41
N ALA A 11 16.28 -0.67 -3.92
CA ALA A 11 16.78 0.70 -3.79
C ALA A 11 16.93 1.18 -2.32
N GLY A 12 17.31 0.27 -1.41
CA GLY A 12 17.50 0.59 0.01
C GLY A 12 16.21 0.63 0.83
N ALA A 13 15.04 0.34 0.24
CA ALA A 13 13.81 0.19 0.98
C ALA A 13 13.74 -1.17 1.69
N SER A 14 13.14 -1.21 2.89
CA SER A 14 12.81 -2.46 3.56
C SER A 14 11.52 -3.05 2.97
N GLY A 15 11.34 -4.37 3.06
CA GLY A 15 10.12 -5.01 2.61
C GLY A 15 10.02 -6.44 3.10
N THR A 16 8.81 -6.94 3.21
CA THR A 16 8.51 -8.31 3.64
C THR A 16 7.99 -9.12 2.45
N ALA A 17 8.58 -10.28 2.21
CA ALA A 17 8.08 -11.26 1.25
C ALA A 17 7.29 -12.33 2.00
N ILE A 18 6.02 -12.51 1.65
CA ILE A 18 5.15 -13.52 2.26
C ILE A 18 4.96 -14.64 1.24
N THR A 19 5.15 -15.88 1.68
CA THR A 19 4.96 -17.09 0.86
C THR A 19 3.99 -18.03 1.55
N LEU A 20 2.94 -18.39 0.83
CA LEU A 20 2.03 -19.45 1.27
C LEU A 20 2.62 -20.80 0.88
N VAL A 21 2.70 -21.69 1.83
CA VAL A 21 3.36 -22.99 1.69
C VAL A 21 2.41 -24.08 2.22
N SER A 22 2.19 -25.12 1.43
CA SER A 22 1.47 -26.29 1.91
C SER A 22 2.39 -27.18 2.77
N ALA A 23 1.81 -28.08 3.55
CA ALA A 23 2.58 -29.04 4.34
C ALA A 23 3.54 -29.87 3.50
N ALA A 24 3.17 -30.22 2.25
CA ALA A 24 4.02 -30.96 1.34
C ALA A 24 5.25 -30.18 0.85
N GLU A 25 5.14 -28.87 0.76
CA GLU A 25 6.19 -27.95 0.26
C GLU A 25 7.09 -27.40 1.38
N SER A 26 6.74 -27.64 2.64
CA SER A 26 7.46 -27.10 3.80
C SER A 26 8.95 -27.50 3.82
N LEU A 27 9.26 -28.75 3.45
CA LEU A 27 10.63 -29.22 3.37
C LEU A 27 11.43 -28.54 2.25
N GLU A 28 10.78 -28.23 1.14
CA GLU A 28 11.45 -27.57 0.01
C GLU A 28 11.76 -26.11 0.33
N ILE A 29 10.82 -25.37 0.93
CA ILE A 29 11.06 -24.00 1.33
C ILE A 29 12.15 -23.91 2.41
N ALA A 30 12.20 -24.84 3.34
CA ALA A 30 13.26 -24.93 4.35
C ALA A 30 14.65 -25.18 3.71
N ARG A 31 14.74 -26.03 2.68
CA ARG A 31 15.97 -26.26 1.90
C ARG A 31 16.40 -24.98 1.17
N ILE A 32 15.47 -24.24 0.60
CA ILE A 32 15.74 -22.95 -0.05
C ILE A 32 16.30 -21.97 0.97
N GLY A 33 15.66 -21.82 2.13
CA GLY A 33 16.13 -20.96 3.21
C GLY A 33 17.57 -21.29 3.59
N LYS A 34 17.86 -22.56 3.84
CA LYS A 34 19.20 -23.03 4.20
C LYS A 34 20.23 -22.79 3.09
N ARG A 35 19.85 -23.07 1.83
CA ARG A 35 20.76 -22.93 0.68
C ARG A 35 21.16 -21.48 0.42
N PHE A 36 20.27 -20.53 0.64
CA PHE A 36 20.48 -19.12 0.34
C PHE A 36 20.69 -18.24 1.57
N GLY A 37 20.78 -18.83 2.78
CA GLY A 37 21.00 -18.11 4.01
C GLY A 37 19.84 -17.17 4.36
N ILE A 38 18.59 -17.53 4.01
CA ILE A 38 17.40 -16.73 4.26
C ILE A 38 16.78 -17.21 5.57
N ASP A 39 16.62 -16.28 6.51
CA ASP A 39 15.86 -16.51 7.74
C ASP A 39 14.35 -16.48 7.41
N LEU A 40 13.76 -17.69 7.38
CA LEU A 40 12.34 -17.88 7.10
C LEU A 40 11.59 -17.99 8.43
N GLN A 41 10.73 -17.05 8.69
CA GLN A 41 9.87 -17.08 9.87
C GLN A 41 8.52 -17.70 9.50
N GLU A 42 8.24 -18.86 10.06
CA GLU A 42 6.92 -19.47 9.94
C GLU A 42 5.90 -18.71 10.77
N ARG A 43 4.75 -18.43 10.18
CA ARG A 43 3.61 -17.79 10.84
C ARG A 43 2.35 -18.60 10.58
N PRO A 44 1.49 -18.77 11.59
CA PRO A 44 0.20 -19.41 11.37
C PRO A 44 -0.65 -18.58 10.39
N ILE A 45 -1.56 -19.23 9.72
CA ILE A 45 -2.58 -18.54 8.91
C ILE A 45 -3.45 -17.74 9.87
N PRO A 46 -3.72 -16.45 9.58
CA PRO A 46 -4.59 -15.63 10.40
C PRO A 46 -5.98 -16.26 10.57
N THR A 47 -6.51 -16.22 11.76
CA THR A 47 -7.88 -16.63 12.05
C THR A 47 -8.88 -15.57 11.55
N GLU A 48 -10.15 -15.92 11.44
CA GLU A 48 -11.20 -14.94 11.11
C GLU A 48 -11.25 -13.80 12.13
N GLU A 49 -11.01 -14.10 13.40
CA GLU A 49 -10.92 -13.11 14.47
C GLU A 49 -9.74 -12.14 14.29
N ASP A 50 -8.57 -12.66 13.91
CA ASP A 50 -7.41 -11.81 13.56
C ASP A 50 -7.70 -10.88 12.39
N VAL A 51 -8.38 -11.40 11.36
CA VAL A 51 -8.78 -10.61 10.20
C VAL A 51 -9.77 -9.52 10.61
N ALA A 52 -10.81 -9.87 11.37
CA ALA A 52 -11.81 -8.92 11.85
C ALA A 52 -11.17 -7.82 12.70
N ARG A 53 -10.28 -8.18 13.62
CA ARG A 53 -9.55 -7.23 14.48
C ARG A 53 -8.72 -6.25 13.63
N VAL A 54 -7.89 -6.76 12.71
CA VAL A 54 -7.03 -5.91 11.88
C VAL A 54 -7.85 -5.03 10.94
N THR A 55 -8.95 -5.55 10.40
CA THR A 55 -9.87 -4.77 9.56
C THR A 55 -10.53 -3.65 10.35
N GLY A 56 -10.98 -3.94 11.58
CA GLY A 56 -11.56 -2.94 12.48
C GLY A 56 -10.56 -1.84 12.85
N GLU A 57 -9.34 -2.20 13.24
CA GLU A 57 -8.27 -1.23 13.54
C GLU A 57 -7.98 -0.30 12.36
N ARG A 58 -7.95 -0.85 11.14
CA ARG A 58 -7.73 -0.07 9.91
C ARG A 58 -8.90 0.86 9.60
N ALA A 59 -10.13 0.37 9.73
CA ALA A 59 -11.33 1.18 9.51
C ALA A 59 -11.36 2.37 10.48
N ILE A 60 -11.07 2.15 11.76
CA ILE A 60 -10.98 3.22 12.76
C ILE A 60 -9.89 4.24 12.37
N ALA A 61 -8.69 3.79 12.01
CA ALA A 61 -7.61 4.68 11.61
C ALA A 61 -7.97 5.54 10.39
N LEU A 62 -8.67 4.96 9.40
CA LEU A 62 -9.17 5.68 8.22
C LEU A 62 -10.24 6.72 8.59
N LEU A 63 -11.20 6.35 9.45
CA LEU A 63 -12.24 7.26 9.93
C LEU A 63 -11.64 8.44 10.69
N GLU A 64 -10.68 8.19 11.59
CA GLU A 64 -9.97 9.25 12.30
C GLU A 64 -9.19 10.17 11.36
N ALA A 65 -8.52 9.61 10.35
CA ALA A 65 -7.81 10.42 9.35
C ALA A 65 -8.78 11.31 8.57
N HIS A 66 -9.93 10.76 8.17
CA HIS A 66 -11.01 11.51 7.52
C HIS A 66 -11.59 12.61 8.41
N LEU A 67 -11.79 12.32 9.69
CA LEU A 67 -12.30 13.30 10.65
C LEU A 67 -11.31 14.45 10.85
N ARG A 68 -10.02 14.15 10.99
CA ARG A 68 -8.97 15.17 11.12
C ARG A 68 -8.84 16.06 9.89
N GLY A 69 -9.14 15.53 8.70
CA GLY A 69 -9.10 16.26 7.42
C GLY A 69 -10.31 17.14 7.17
N ARG A 70 -11.36 17.12 8.02
CA ARG A 70 -12.59 17.90 7.81
C ARG A 70 -12.40 19.36 8.19
N ASP A 71 -12.94 20.24 7.34
CA ASP A 71 -13.04 21.66 7.64
C ASP A 71 -14.17 21.98 8.64
N ARG A 72 -14.21 23.22 9.11
CA ARG A 72 -15.19 23.68 10.10
C ARG A 72 -16.65 23.51 9.64
N LEU A 73 -16.93 23.78 8.36
CA LEU A 73 -18.29 23.66 7.81
C LEU A 73 -18.71 22.19 7.71
N GLN A 74 -17.79 21.31 7.36
CA GLN A 74 -18.03 19.87 7.31
C GLN A 74 -18.31 19.32 8.72
N VAL A 75 -17.56 19.75 9.73
CA VAL A 75 -17.78 19.38 11.12
C VAL A 75 -19.16 19.87 11.61
N GLU A 76 -19.55 21.11 11.30
CA GLU A 76 -20.89 21.63 11.64
C GLU A 76 -22.00 20.82 10.99
N ARG A 77 -21.86 20.49 9.71
CA ARG A 77 -22.84 19.62 9.02
C ARG A 77 -22.95 18.25 9.65
N MET A 78 -21.84 17.68 10.07
CA MET A 78 -21.79 16.36 10.70
C MET A 78 -22.51 16.32 12.04
N ARG A 79 -22.43 17.40 12.83
CA ARG A 79 -23.06 17.50 14.17
C ARG A 79 -24.57 17.21 14.18
N ARG A 80 -25.28 17.56 13.10
CA ARG A 80 -26.71 17.28 12.97
C ARG A 80 -27.06 15.79 13.01
N PHE A 81 -26.11 14.93 12.66
CA PHE A 81 -26.28 13.47 12.65
C PHE A 81 -25.84 12.81 13.97
N ALA A 82 -25.26 13.56 14.91
CA ALA A 82 -24.79 12.98 16.16
C ALA A 82 -25.88 12.25 16.97
N PRO A 83 -27.13 12.81 17.12
CA PRO A 83 -28.17 12.09 17.83
C PRO A 83 -28.57 10.77 17.14
N LEU A 84 -28.66 10.80 15.80
CA LEU A 84 -28.96 9.60 15.01
C LEU A 84 -27.84 8.55 15.13
N ALA A 85 -26.59 8.96 15.08
CA ALA A 85 -25.46 8.06 15.24
C ALA A 85 -25.47 7.38 16.61
N SER A 86 -25.78 8.12 17.69
CA SER A 86 -25.95 7.54 19.03
C SER A 86 -27.09 6.53 19.08
N SER A 87 -28.25 6.88 18.51
CA SER A 87 -29.39 5.96 18.45
C SER A 87 -29.06 4.68 17.70
N LEU A 88 -28.41 4.77 16.53
CA LEU A 88 -27.98 3.60 15.75
C LEU A 88 -26.97 2.73 16.49
N ALA A 89 -26.09 3.34 17.29
CA ALA A 89 -25.09 2.59 18.05
C ALA A 89 -25.70 1.85 19.26
N GLU A 90 -26.79 2.38 19.83
CA GLU A 90 -27.49 1.78 20.98
C GLU A 90 -28.51 0.70 20.57
N SER A 91 -28.99 0.77 19.32
CA SER A 91 -29.99 -0.16 18.79
C SER A 91 -29.33 -1.40 18.18
N GLY A 92 -29.58 -2.56 18.76
CA GLY A 92 -29.10 -3.84 18.21
C GLY A 92 -29.67 -4.15 16.83
N ASP A 93 -30.93 -3.76 16.57
CA ASP A 93 -31.61 -4.02 15.31
C ASP A 93 -31.05 -3.17 14.15
N GLU A 94 -30.51 -2.00 14.46
CA GLU A 94 -29.96 -1.05 13.49
C GLU A 94 -28.43 -1.18 13.30
N ALA A 95 -27.78 -2.07 14.03
CA ALA A 95 -26.34 -2.34 13.92
C ALA A 95 -25.95 -2.73 12.48
N GLY A 96 -26.85 -3.38 11.74
CA GLY A 96 -26.67 -3.71 10.32
C GLY A 96 -26.44 -2.48 9.42
N LEU A 97 -27.12 -1.36 9.72
CA LEU A 97 -26.94 -0.11 8.98
C LEU A 97 -25.55 0.49 9.21
N LEU A 98 -25.06 0.44 10.43
CA LEU A 98 -23.69 0.88 10.74
C LEU A 98 -22.66 -0.03 10.08
N SER A 99 -22.88 -1.34 10.09
CA SER A 99 -21.98 -2.30 9.44
C SER A 99 -21.89 -2.05 7.93
N MET A 100 -23.04 -1.81 7.28
CA MET A 100 -23.09 -1.45 5.85
C MET A 100 -22.31 -0.16 5.56
N LEU A 101 -22.53 0.91 6.32
CA LEU A 101 -21.85 2.18 6.13
C LEU A 101 -20.32 2.05 6.35
N LEU A 102 -19.90 1.25 7.32
CA LEU A 102 -18.49 1.00 7.59
C LEU A 102 -17.84 0.18 6.48
N ASP A 103 -18.55 -0.83 5.94
CA ASP A 103 -18.05 -1.61 4.81
C ASP A 103 -17.92 -0.75 3.56
N ASP A 104 -18.94 0.00 3.17
CA ASP A 104 -18.91 0.92 2.05
C ASP A 104 -17.73 1.89 2.17
N PHE A 105 -17.60 2.53 3.32
CA PHE A 105 -16.49 3.44 3.60
C PHE A 105 -15.13 2.76 3.48
N TYR A 106 -14.99 1.55 4.03
CA TYR A 106 -13.75 0.79 3.98
C TYR A 106 -13.38 0.41 2.55
N GLN A 107 -14.34 -0.09 1.76
CA GLN A 107 -14.11 -0.46 0.36
C GLN A 107 -13.68 0.74 -0.49
N GLU A 108 -14.35 1.88 -0.34
CA GLU A 108 -14.02 3.10 -1.07
C GLU A 108 -12.60 3.62 -0.76
N ASN A 109 -12.17 3.53 0.50
CA ASN A 109 -10.91 4.11 0.92
C ASN A 109 -9.72 3.16 0.87
N PHE A 110 -9.96 1.86 1.03
CA PHE A 110 -8.90 0.85 1.07
C PHE A 110 -8.60 0.26 -0.31
N HIS A 111 -9.62 0.11 -1.15
CA HIS A 111 -9.49 -0.41 -2.51
C HIS A 111 -9.53 0.68 -3.58
N ALA A 112 -9.64 1.94 -3.21
CA ALA A 112 -9.48 3.03 -4.15
C ALA A 112 -8.12 2.88 -4.87
N PRO A 113 -8.07 2.94 -6.20
CA PRO A 113 -6.80 2.93 -6.91
C PRO A 113 -5.93 4.05 -6.35
N PRO A 114 -4.62 3.82 -6.13
CA PRO A 114 -3.75 4.87 -5.64
C PRO A 114 -3.93 6.10 -6.54
N GLY A 115 -4.37 7.20 -5.93
CA GLY A 115 -4.49 8.48 -6.63
C GLY A 115 -3.19 8.79 -7.38
N PRO A 116 -3.21 9.65 -8.40
CA PRO A 116 -2.02 9.97 -9.17
C PRO A 116 -0.91 10.34 -8.19
N GLN A 117 0.12 9.49 -8.16
CA GLN A 117 1.29 9.75 -7.34
C GLN A 117 1.85 11.10 -7.77
N PRO A 118 2.19 12.02 -6.84
CA PRO A 118 2.86 13.24 -7.22
C PRO A 118 4.09 12.81 -8.04
N THR A 119 4.10 13.19 -9.29
CA THR A 119 5.27 13.01 -10.15
C THR A 119 6.39 13.79 -9.47
N LEU A 120 7.27 13.06 -8.76
CA LEU A 120 8.54 13.64 -8.36
C LEU A 120 9.11 14.23 -9.64
N ASP A 121 9.22 15.55 -9.68
CA ASP A 121 9.79 16.30 -10.80
C ASP A 121 11.11 15.64 -11.19
N ARG A 122 11.04 14.83 -12.24
CA ARG A 122 12.24 14.26 -12.82
C ARG A 122 12.98 15.46 -13.41
N PRO A 123 14.18 15.78 -12.92
CA PRO A 123 14.91 16.90 -13.48
C PRO A 123 14.97 16.70 -15.00
N PRO A 124 14.75 17.76 -15.80
CA PRO A 124 14.70 17.65 -17.24
C PRO A 124 15.98 16.97 -17.72
N ALA A 125 15.80 15.90 -18.51
CA ALA A 125 16.91 15.16 -19.08
C ALA A 125 17.85 16.15 -19.77
N ALA A 126 19.12 16.19 -19.36
CA ALA A 126 20.14 17.04 -19.95
C ALA A 126 20.10 16.84 -21.47
N ARG A 127 19.87 17.93 -22.20
CA ARG A 127 19.89 17.91 -23.67
C ARG A 127 21.24 17.38 -24.12
N PRO A 128 21.31 16.43 -25.06
CA PRO A 128 22.59 15.96 -25.55
C PRO A 128 23.37 17.13 -26.12
N GLY A 129 24.51 17.40 -25.45
CA GLY A 129 25.41 18.49 -25.84
C GLY A 129 25.79 18.37 -27.31
N ASN A 130 25.66 19.46 -28.03
CA ASN A 130 26.06 19.65 -29.40
C ASN A 130 27.57 19.33 -29.55
N GLN A 131 27.87 18.11 -30.01
CA GLN A 131 29.26 17.75 -30.27
C GLN A 131 29.80 18.63 -31.41
N PRO A 132 30.92 19.33 -31.23
CA PRO A 132 31.52 20.10 -32.32
C PRO A 132 32.00 19.16 -33.45
N LYS A 133 31.48 19.37 -34.64
CA LYS A 133 31.90 18.66 -35.84
C LYS A 133 33.42 18.74 -35.97
N ARG A 134 34.12 17.60 -35.91
CA ARG A 134 35.53 17.48 -36.24
C ARG A 134 35.72 17.97 -37.69
N ARG A 135 36.40 19.09 -37.85
CA ARG A 135 36.86 19.59 -39.15
C ARG A 135 37.88 18.59 -39.69
N ASP A 136 37.52 17.97 -40.81
CA ASP A 136 38.35 17.09 -41.59
C ASP A 136 39.50 17.93 -42.23
N ARG A 137 40.72 17.77 -41.70
CA ARG A 137 41.94 18.33 -42.26
C ARG A 137 42.54 17.31 -43.24
N ARG A 138 41.94 17.12 -44.40
CA ARG A 138 42.57 16.45 -45.53
C ARG A 138 42.28 17.27 -46.77
N ASN A 139 43.14 18.14 -47.12
CA ASN A 139 43.62 18.33 -48.50
C ASN A 139 44.40 19.65 -48.61
N ARG A 140 45.71 19.58 -48.45
CA ARG A 140 46.64 20.52 -49.06
C ARG A 140 47.96 19.82 -49.20
N ARG A 141 48.12 19.13 -50.32
CA ARG A 141 49.39 18.96 -51.06
C ARG A 141 49.04 18.81 -52.53
N ARG A 142 49.11 19.88 -53.25
CA ARG A 142 49.77 20.10 -54.52
C ARG A 142 49.75 21.58 -54.84
#